data_185c5a94869a240c2b457c96fbd33d9d
#
_entry.id   185c5a94869a240c2b457c96fbd33d9d
#
_cell.length_a   1.000
_cell.length_b   1.000
_cell.length_c   1.000
_cell.angle_alpha   90.00
_cell.angle_beta   90.00
_cell.angle_gamma   90.00
#
_symmetry.space_group_name_H-M   'P 1'
#
loop_
_entity.id
_entity.type
_entity.pdbx_description
1 polymer ?
#
loop_
_entity_poly.entity_id
_entity_poly.type
_entity_poly.pdbx_seq_one_letter_code
_entity_poly.pdbx_strand_id
1 'polypeptide(L)'
;MKHTHRLIACGCLLLAPLAALHAAAPPDARIVVASQAGAKLDSDVLKGGGTDDTVLIQSILDRAPMLGSLKLVVDGAILVRGLKVHSNTTIECLNRGCGFFLADNSNLPLIANATPQPEGRADRNLSFLGGTYNGNAGQQDKKFHPDYGWLTAFALHGVEQVLMRDVSITNSRTFFVYLTNWRRVVFENIYINLDDSLKPSNQDGIHVQGPGEFLSIRNLQGKAFDDMVALNIDDLQGDWNSEGQFVRATRGNFGKYAGIGPVSDVDIDGVQADDCAQVIRILSRASRLDRVSIRNVKGTYRDFGVWITPYFREGGNIGRLEFANIDLRSVGPRAYDYVPPFLFWFAGKMEQVTLKNISSHAPIDDRPLVWIQPDAKIDRLLIDGLNVHDPRKEIGRAPLIRADGRIALLQVRDVVVQRPQAQAPAGSLIATSPDRSALKAFMDSRAGIVSPRGMRGWPEGPSYFTLQPRIQRLQITDVVADGLGHLLDHQAGTIEALDLRDVSVPETTKVIHQGDEAKITKFQGAPVKFKD
;
A
#
# COMPACT_ATOMS: atom_id res chain seq x y z
N MET A 1 4.28 53.77 22.00
CA MET A 1 4.51 52.32 22.11
C MET A 1 3.78 51.66 20.93
N LYS A 2 4.56 51.20 19.93
CA LYS A 2 4.00 50.66 18.68
C LYS A 2 4.04 49.12 18.79
N HIS A 3 2.88 48.44 18.85
CA HIS A 3 2.75 47.00 18.73
C HIS A 3 2.78 46.60 17.26
N THR A 4 3.82 45.95 16.85
CA THR A 4 3.97 45.32 15.54
C THR A 4 3.40 43.91 15.60
N HIS A 5 2.20 43.69 15.06
CA HIS A 5 1.65 42.36 14.82
C HIS A 5 2.37 41.74 13.61
N ARG A 6 3.15 40.69 13.83
CA ARG A 6 3.66 39.82 12.78
C ARG A 6 2.54 38.84 12.39
N LEU A 7 1.95 39.08 11.26
CA LEU A 7 1.10 38.12 10.56
C LEU A 7 1.97 36.96 10.08
N ILE A 8 1.77 35.79 10.68
CA ILE A 8 2.28 34.53 10.15
C ILE A 8 1.32 34.16 9.02
N ALA A 9 1.77 34.34 7.79
CA ALA A 9 1.08 33.85 6.61
C ALA A 9 1.16 32.31 6.63
N CYS A 10 0.04 31.69 7.01
CA CYS A 10 -0.19 30.26 6.84
C CYS A 10 -0.35 30.03 5.33
N GLY A 11 0.71 29.57 4.68
CA GLY A 11 0.65 29.16 3.27
C GLY A 11 -0.23 27.94 3.12
N CYS A 12 -1.54 28.15 2.91
CA CYS A 12 -2.39 27.15 2.32
C CYS A 12 -1.86 26.89 0.90
N LEU A 13 -1.08 25.84 0.72
CA LEU A 13 -0.89 25.24 -0.58
C LEU A 13 -2.29 24.76 -1.02
N LEU A 14 -2.95 25.58 -1.81
CA LEU A 14 -4.07 25.18 -2.65
C LEU A 14 -3.53 24.08 -3.56
N LEU A 15 -3.73 22.82 -3.16
CA LEU A 15 -3.83 21.72 -4.10
C LEU A 15 -5.00 22.11 -5.02
N ALA A 16 -4.67 22.70 -6.15
CA ALA A 16 -5.65 22.84 -7.23
C ALA A 16 -6.24 21.45 -7.42
N PRO A 17 -7.57 21.28 -7.39
CA PRO A 17 -8.15 19.99 -7.75
C PRO A 17 -7.57 19.68 -9.13
N LEU A 18 -6.93 18.51 -9.28
CA LEU A 18 -6.68 17.96 -10.60
C LEU A 18 -8.06 17.96 -11.24
N ALA A 19 -8.28 18.96 -12.10
CA ALA A 19 -9.50 19.03 -12.89
C ALA A 19 -9.64 17.65 -13.49
N ALA A 20 -10.76 16.99 -13.19
CA ALA A 20 -11.04 15.67 -13.66
C ALA A 20 -10.66 15.64 -15.14
N LEU A 21 -9.58 14.98 -15.48
CA LEU A 21 -9.23 14.68 -16.85
C LEU A 21 -10.37 13.82 -17.37
N HIS A 22 -11.43 14.48 -17.83
CA HIS A 22 -12.42 13.83 -18.65
C HIS A 22 -11.68 13.54 -19.96
N ALA A 23 -11.05 12.37 -20.02
CA ALA A 23 -10.62 11.83 -21.28
C ALA A 23 -11.88 11.38 -22.04
N ALA A 24 -12.68 12.36 -22.45
CA ALA A 24 -13.60 12.12 -23.55
C ALA A 24 -12.71 11.68 -24.73
N ALA A 25 -13.13 10.64 -25.45
CA ALA A 25 -12.48 10.32 -26.72
C ALA A 25 -12.32 11.62 -27.52
N PRO A 26 -11.18 11.83 -28.19
CA PRO A 26 -11.02 12.99 -29.04
C PRO A 26 -12.26 13.13 -29.93
N PRO A 27 -12.76 14.33 -30.19
CA PRO A 27 -14.01 14.54 -30.93
C PRO A 27 -14.05 13.85 -32.30
N ASP A 28 -12.88 13.48 -32.85
CA ASP A 28 -12.74 12.79 -34.14
C ASP A 28 -12.42 11.29 -34.00
N ALA A 29 -12.61 10.69 -32.82
CA ALA A 29 -12.33 9.26 -32.63
C ALA A 29 -13.25 8.40 -33.48
N ARG A 30 -12.68 7.47 -34.29
CA ARG A 30 -13.49 6.48 -34.98
C ARG A 30 -14.08 5.49 -34.01
N ILE A 31 -15.41 5.41 -33.98
CA ILE A 31 -16.16 4.49 -33.13
C ILE A 31 -16.36 3.18 -33.88
N VAL A 32 -16.02 2.07 -33.22
CA VAL A 32 -16.29 0.71 -33.69
C VAL A 32 -17.05 -0.03 -32.59
N VAL A 33 -18.23 -0.57 -32.92
CA VAL A 33 -19.03 -1.42 -32.02
C VAL A 33 -18.68 -2.87 -32.29
N ALA A 34 -18.36 -3.63 -31.24
CA ALA A 34 -17.86 -5.00 -31.37
C ALA A 34 -18.83 -5.92 -32.13
N SER A 35 -20.13 -5.89 -31.77
CA SER A 35 -21.15 -6.68 -32.49
C SER A 35 -21.26 -6.32 -33.98
N GLN A 36 -21.22 -5.02 -34.30
CA GLN A 36 -21.29 -4.53 -35.67
C GLN A 36 -20.04 -4.87 -36.49
N ALA A 37 -18.90 -5.04 -35.81
CA ALA A 37 -17.66 -5.48 -36.43
C ALA A 37 -17.60 -7.00 -36.66
N GLY A 38 -18.56 -7.75 -36.14
CA GLY A 38 -18.69 -9.19 -36.33
C GLY A 38 -18.23 -10.05 -35.13
N ALA A 39 -17.95 -9.45 -33.98
CA ALA A 39 -17.67 -10.19 -32.76
C ALA A 39 -18.88 -11.03 -32.34
N LYS A 40 -18.63 -12.23 -31.87
CA LYS A 40 -19.71 -13.19 -31.55
C LYS A 40 -20.44 -12.85 -30.27
N LEU A 41 -19.74 -12.29 -29.29
CA LEU A 41 -20.25 -11.86 -27.98
C LEU A 41 -21.02 -12.98 -27.23
N ASP A 42 -20.65 -14.22 -27.51
CA ASP A 42 -21.30 -15.45 -26.97
C ASP A 42 -20.53 -16.02 -25.74
N SER A 43 -19.63 -15.25 -25.19
CA SER A 43 -18.94 -15.58 -23.95
C SER A 43 -19.72 -15.12 -22.71
N ASP A 44 -19.18 -15.39 -21.52
CA ASP A 44 -19.67 -14.88 -20.25
C ASP A 44 -18.47 -14.27 -19.49
N VAL A 45 -18.59 -13.04 -19.03
CA VAL A 45 -17.51 -12.33 -18.34
C VAL A 45 -17.07 -12.98 -17.02
N LEU A 46 -17.88 -13.86 -16.44
CA LEU A 46 -17.56 -14.56 -15.19
C LEU A 46 -17.17 -16.03 -15.40
N LYS A 47 -17.77 -16.69 -16.40
CA LYS A 47 -17.61 -18.15 -16.64
C LYS A 47 -16.79 -18.47 -17.87
N GLY A 48 -16.63 -17.52 -18.78
CA GLY A 48 -15.95 -17.73 -20.05
C GLY A 48 -16.76 -18.56 -21.05
N GLY A 49 -16.05 -19.31 -21.88
CA GLY A 49 -16.64 -20.06 -23.00
C GLY A 49 -16.94 -19.17 -24.21
N GLY A 50 -17.59 -19.74 -25.21
CA GLY A 50 -17.92 -19.01 -26.43
C GLY A 50 -16.78 -19.02 -27.48
N THR A 51 -16.94 -18.17 -28.48
CA THR A 51 -16.05 -18.05 -29.64
C THR A 51 -14.83 -17.15 -29.29
N ASP A 52 -13.64 -17.57 -29.65
CA ASP A 52 -12.42 -16.77 -29.50
C ASP A 52 -12.36 -15.67 -30.57
N ASP A 53 -12.67 -14.45 -30.16
CA ASP A 53 -12.68 -13.26 -31.01
C ASP A 53 -11.34 -12.48 -30.97
N THR A 54 -10.26 -13.07 -30.45
CA THR A 54 -8.95 -12.39 -30.28
C THR A 54 -8.47 -11.73 -31.57
N VAL A 55 -8.47 -12.47 -32.68
CA VAL A 55 -7.96 -11.98 -33.97
C VAL A 55 -8.79 -10.78 -34.47
N LEU A 56 -10.09 -10.87 -34.36
CA LEU A 56 -10.98 -9.78 -34.78
C LEU A 56 -10.78 -8.52 -33.92
N ILE A 57 -10.85 -8.68 -32.61
CA ILE A 57 -10.70 -7.52 -31.69
C ILE A 57 -9.30 -6.90 -31.81
N GLN A 58 -8.25 -7.73 -31.90
CA GLN A 58 -6.90 -7.21 -32.10
C GLN A 58 -6.77 -6.46 -33.42
N SER A 59 -7.36 -6.96 -34.52
CA SER A 59 -7.35 -6.28 -35.81
C SER A 59 -8.02 -4.91 -35.78
N ILE A 60 -9.04 -4.74 -34.92
CA ILE A 60 -9.69 -3.44 -34.70
C ILE A 60 -8.74 -2.51 -33.94
N LEU A 61 -8.12 -2.99 -32.84
CA LEU A 61 -7.21 -2.22 -32.02
C LEU A 61 -5.95 -1.78 -32.80
N ASP A 62 -5.43 -2.65 -33.68
CA ASP A 62 -4.24 -2.38 -34.51
C ASP A 62 -4.47 -1.27 -35.55
N ARG A 63 -5.70 -0.83 -35.76
CA ARG A 63 -6.02 0.30 -36.63
C ARG A 63 -5.85 1.66 -35.96
N ALA A 64 -5.74 1.70 -34.62
CA ALA A 64 -5.67 2.97 -33.87
C ALA A 64 -4.52 3.88 -34.35
N PRO A 65 -3.29 3.40 -34.60
CA PRO A 65 -2.19 4.26 -35.10
C PRO A 65 -2.52 4.91 -36.45
N MET A 66 -3.18 4.18 -37.36
CA MET A 66 -3.56 4.70 -38.68
C MET A 66 -4.74 5.69 -38.59
N LEU A 67 -5.67 5.44 -37.67
CA LEU A 67 -6.86 6.26 -37.50
C LEU A 67 -6.61 7.54 -36.66
N GLY A 68 -5.44 7.63 -36.01
CA GLY A 68 -5.12 8.68 -35.06
C GLY A 68 -5.78 8.54 -33.69
N SER A 69 -7.04 8.07 -33.66
CA SER A 69 -7.77 7.72 -32.43
C SER A 69 -8.85 6.69 -32.70
N LEU A 70 -9.11 5.83 -31.70
CA LEU A 70 -10.08 4.74 -31.80
C LEU A 70 -10.89 4.63 -30.51
N LYS A 71 -12.21 4.45 -30.65
CA LYS A 71 -13.09 4.04 -29.57
C LYS A 71 -13.71 2.70 -29.92
N LEU A 72 -13.34 1.63 -29.20
CA LEU A 72 -13.98 0.32 -29.26
C LEU A 72 -15.09 0.27 -28.22
N VAL A 73 -16.33 0.14 -28.68
CA VAL A 73 -17.50 -0.09 -27.82
C VAL A 73 -17.73 -1.59 -27.72
N VAL A 74 -17.67 -2.12 -26.50
CA VAL A 74 -17.89 -3.54 -26.19
C VAL A 74 -19.30 -3.68 -25.65
N ASP A 75 -20.18 -4.24 -26.44
CA ASP A 75 -21.61 -4.37 -26.18
C ASP A 75 -22.05 -5.78 -25.77
N GLY A 76 -21.10 -6.66 -25.43
CA GLY A 76 -21.32 -8.00 -24.88
C GLY A 76 -20.06 -8.60 -24.27
N ALA A 77 -20.09 -9.89 -23.97
CA ALA A 77 -18.97 -10.62 -23.38
C ALA A 77 -18.10 -11.27 -24.48
N ILE A 78 -16.80 -11.07 -24.43
CA ILE A 78 -15.85 -11.48 -25.45
C ILE A 78 -14.78 -12.40 -24.84
N LEU A 79 -14.57 -13.59 -25.45
CA LEU A 79 -13.44 -14.46 -25.13
C LEU A 79 -12.21 -14.02 -25.93
N VAL A 80 -11.08 -13.82 -25.24
CA VAL A 80 -9.81 -13.42 -25.88
C VAL A 80 -8.60 -14.12 -25.24
N ARG A 81 -7.47 -14.17 -25.97
CA ARG A 81 -6.19 -14.72 -25.49
C ARG A 81 -5.17 -13.64 -25.04
N GLY A 82 -5.63 -12.43 -24.84
CA GLY A 82 -4.82 -11.27 -24.53
C GLY A 82 -4.82 -10.26 -25.68
N LEU A 83 -4.87 -8.98 -25.31
CA LEU A 83 -5.00 -7.88 -26.27
C LEU A 83 -3.90 -6.83 -26.03
N LYS A 84 -3.43 -6.23 -27.12
CA LYS A 84 -2.51 -5.09 -27.12
C LYS A 84 -3.25 -3.82 -27.51
N VAL A 85 -3.13 -2.78 -26.69
CA VAL A 85 -3.84 -1.52 -26.88
C VAL A 85 -2.84 -0.43 -27.24
N HIS A 86 -3.05 0.18 -28.40
CA HIS A 86 -2.21 1.27 -28.92
C HIS A 86 -2.60 2.63 -28.34
N SER A 87 -1.73 3.61 -28.50
CA SER A 87 -2.00 5.01 -28.12
C SER A 87 -3.32 5.54 -28.69
N ASN A 88 -3.92 6.47 -27.97
CA ASN A 88 -5.19 7.14 -28.35
C ASN A 88 -6.37 6.17 -28.51
N THR A 89 -6.40 5.13 -27.69
CA THR A 89 -7.48 4.12 -27.70
C THR A 89 -8.34 4.21 -26.47
N THR A 90 -9.66 4.23 -26.68
CA THR A 90 -10.67 4.04 -25.65
C THR A 90 -11.35 2.69 -25.84
N ILE A 91 -11.36 1.85 -24.82
CA ILE A 91 -12.21 0.67 -24.73
C ILE A 91 -13.34 1.01 -23.77
N GLU A 92 -14.59 1.01 -24.26
CA GLU A 92 -15.77 1.30 -23.47
C GLU A 92 -16.71 0.10 -23.46
N CYS A 93 -16.90 -0.51 -22.31
CA CYS A 93 -17.88 -1.57 -22.11
C CYS A 93 -19.19 -0.96 -21.59
N LEU A 94 -20.32 -1.30 -22.20
CA LEU A 94 -21.60 -0.64 -21.93
C LEU A 94 -22.13 -0.86 -20.51
N ASN A 95 -21.81 -1.99 -19.91
CA ASN A 95 -22.19 -2.33 -18.54
C ASN A 95 -21.30 -3.46 -18.00
N ARG A 96 -21.52 -3.90 -16.76
CA ARG A 96 -20.72 -4.96 -16.11
C ARG A 96 -20.89 -6.36 -16.73
N GLY A 97 -21.93 -6.62 -17.51
CA GLY A 97 -22.10 -7.87 -18.28
C GLY A 97 -21.32 -7.86 -19.59
N CYS A 98 -20.78 -6.71 -20.00
CA CYS A 98 -19.91 -6.57 -21.16
C CYS A 98 -18.44 -6.58 -20.71
N GLY A 99 -17.55 -7.04 -21.57
CA GLY A 99 -16.11 -7.05 -21.26
C GLY A 99 -15.39 -8.26 -21.83
N PHE A 100 -14.31 -8.65 -21.14
CA PHE A 100 -13.39 -9.65 -21.65
C PHE A 100 -13.15 -10.77 -20.65
N PHE A 101 -13.10 -11.99 -21.16
CA PHE A 101 -12.69 -13.18 -20.45
C PHE A 101 -11.42 -13.75 -21.10
N LEU A 102 -10.38 -14.00 -20.29
CA LEU A 102 -9.13 -14.59 -20.79
C LEU A 102 -9.31 -16.09 -21.05
N ALA A 103 -9.05 -16.54 -22.28
CA ALA A 103 -9.19 -17.94 -22.65
C ALA A 103 -8.19 -18.83 -21.86
N ASP A 104 -8.54 -20.09 -21.70
CA ASP A 104 -7.74 -21.07 -21.00
C ASP A 104 -6.33 -21.17 -21.58
N ASN A 105 -5.34 -21.32 -20.70
CA ASN A 105 -3.92 -21.50 -21.02
C ASN A 105 -3.34 -20.42 -21.96
N SER A 106 -3.93 -19.23 -21.98
CA SER A 106 -3.38 -18.09 -22.74
C SER A 106 -2.01 -17.68 -22.21
N ASN A 107 -1.85 -17.67 -20.87
CA ASN A 107 -0.61 -17.31 -20.20
C ASN A 107 -0.03 -15.95 -20.65
N LEU A 108 -0.91 -15.02 -20.94
CA LEU A 108 -0.64 -13.64 -21.36
C LEU A 108 -1.40 -12.68 -20.44
N PRO A 109 -0.98 -11.43 -20.30
CA PRO A 109 -1.85 -10.39 -19.74
C PRO A 109 -3.16 -10.31 -20.57
N LEU A 110 -4.29 -10.11 -19.89
CA LEU A 110 -5.56 -9.91 -20.59
C LEU A 110 -5.50 -8.65 -21.45
N ILE A 111 -4.97 -7.56 -20.89
CA ILE A 111 -4.73 -6.29 -21.58
C ILE A 111 -3.27 -5.87 -21.34
N ALA A 112 -2.56 -5.55 -22.39
CA ALA A 112 -1.25 -4.91 -22.33
C ALA A 112 -1.22 -3.68 -23.25
N ASN A 113 -0.39 -2.67 -22.93
CA ASN A 113 -0.12 -1.63 -23.94
C ASN A 113 0.73 -2.18 -25.08
N ALA A 114 0.58 -1.63 -26.27
CA ALA A 114 1.15 -2.21 -27.50
C ALA A 114 2.68 -2.11 -27.57
N THR A 115 3.26 -1.07 -26.96
CA THR A 115 4.69 -0.78 -26.98
C THR A 115 5.26 -0.71 -25.56
N PRO A 116 5.23 -1.83 -24.82
CA PRO A 116 5.70 -1.84 -23.43
C PRO A 116 7.22 -1.66 -23.37
N GLN A 117 7.70 -0.83 -22.43
CA GLN A 117 9.13 -0.57 -22.27
C GLN A 117 9.47 -0.09 -20.85
N PRO A 118 10.70 -0.41 -20.36
CA PRO A 118 11.14 -0.02 -19.03
C PRO A 118 11.59 1.45 -18.97
N GLU A 119 11.98 2.01 -20.10
CA GLU A 119 12.48 3.38 -20.24
C GLU A 119 11.73 4.12 -21.34
N GLY A 120 11.44 5.41 -21.14
CA GLY A 120 10.56 6.18 -22.01
C GLY A 120 9.09 5.81 -21.86
N ARG A 121 8.21 6.49 -22.58
CA ARG A 121 6.75 6.26 -22.57
C ARG A 121 6.25 6.32 -24.00
N ALA A 122 6.05 5.14 -24.58
CA ALA A 122 5.69 5.03 -25.99
C ALA A 122 4.17 5.13 -26.20
N ASP A 123 3.39 4.56 -25.30
CA ASP A 123 1.93 4.56 -25.41
C ASP A 123 1.32 5.64 -24.52
N ARG A 124 0.29 6.33 -25.05
CA ARG A 124 -0.38 7.44 -24.37
C ARG A 124 -1.87 7.50 -24.69
N ASN A 125 -2.62 8.21 -23.83
CA ASN A 125 -4.07 8.41 -23.98
C ASN A 125 -4.82 7.07 -24.08
N LEU A 126 -4.63 6.21 -23.08
CA LEU A 126 -5.33 4.94 -22.95
C LEU A 126 -6.51 5.12 -22.00
N SER A 127 -7.71 4.72 -22.44
CA SER A 127 -8.90 4.78 -21.60
C SER A 127 -9.61 3.44 -21.55
N PHE A 128 -9.94 2.98 -20.34
CA PHE A 128 -10.71 1.77 -20.07
C PHE A 128 -11.94 2.17 -19.25
N LEU A 129 -13.13 2.09 -19.85
CA LEU A 129 -14.36 2.60 -19.27
C LEU A 129 -15.37 1.48 -19.13
N GLY A 130 -15.81 1.23 -17.91
CA GLY A 130 -16.82 0.21 -17.60
C GLY A 130 -16.38 -1.23 -17.81
N GLY A 131 -17.31 -2.14 -17.60
CA GLY A 131 -17.17 -3.55 -17.92
C GLY A 131 -16.46 -4.43 -16.89
N THR A 132 -16.35 -5.70 -17.26
CA THR A 132 -15.66 -6.72 -16.47
C THR A 132 -14.51 -7.33 -17.26
N TYR A 133 -13.35 -7.40 -16.62
CA TYR A 133 -12.12 -7.97 -17.17
C TYR A 133 -11.71 -9.16 -16.30
N ASN A 134 -11.90 -10.38 -16.80
CA ASN A 134 -11.65 -11.61 -16.05
C ASN A 134 -10.36 -12.29 -16.53
N GLY A 135 -9.38 -12.37 -15.64
CA GLY A 135 -8.07 -12.98 -15.91
C GLY A 135 -8.06 -14.50 -15.88
N ASN A 136 -9.21 -15.15 -15.56
CA ASN A 136 -9.37 -16.62 -15.57
C ASN A 136 -8.21 -17.36 -14.85
N ALA A 137 -7.87 -16.89 -13.67
CA ALA A 137 -6.68 -17.33 -12.91
C ALA A 137 -6.59 -18.86 -12.73
N GLY A 138 -7.74 -19.53 -12.55
CA GLY A 138 -7.80 -20.96 -12.32
C GLY A 138 -7.37 -21.81 -13.53
N GLN A 139 -7.42 -21.26 -14.72
CA GLN A 139 -7.09 -21.93 -15.98
C GLN A 139 -5.79 -21.40 -16.62
N GLN A 140 -5.03 -20.56 -15.90
CA GLN A 140 -3.70 -20.13 -16.34
C GLN A 140 -2.64 -20.97 -15.61
N ASP A 141 -1.94 -21.86 -16.32
CA ASP A 141 -0.95 -22.77 -15.71
C ASP A 141 0.35 -22.08 -15.27
N LYS A 142 0.67 -20.93 -15.88
CA LYS A 142 1.87 -20.15 -15.56
C LYS A 142 1.55 -18.97 -14.64
N LYS A 143 2.53 -18.61 -13.81
CA LYS A 143 2.52 -17.38 -13.00
C LYS A 143 3.28 -16.23 -13.66
N PHE A 144 4.17 -16.55 -14.59
CA PHE A 144 5.11 -15.62 -15.19
C PHE A 144 5.17 -15.76 -16.68
N HIS A 145 5.26 -14.62 -17.35
CA HIS A 145 5.58 -14.51 -18.78
C HIS A 145 7.01 -13.97 -18.93
N PRO A 146 7.81 -14.47 -19.89
CA PRO A 146 9.22 -14.04 -20.05
C PRO A 146 9.41 -12.54 -20.20
N ASP A 147 8.46 -11.87 -20.85
CA ASP A 147 8.53 -10.44 -21.14
C ASP A 147 7.80 -9.58 -20.11
N TYR A 148 6.58 -9.96 -19.73
CA TYR A 148 5.74 -9.18 -18.82
C TYR A 148 5.98 -9.47 -17.34
N GLY A 149 6.71 -10.55 -17.02
CA GLY A 149 6.86 -11.01 -15.65
C GLY A 149 5.56 -11.61 -15.10
N TRP A 150 5.11 -11.14 -13.95
CA TRP A 150 3.88 -11.59 -13.32
C TRP A 150 2.69 -11.54 -14.28
N LEU A 151 1.90 -12.63 -14.38
CA LEU A 151 0.71 -12.68 -15.24
C LEU A 151 -0.44 -11.89 -14.60
N THR A 152 -0.75 -10.78 -15.20
CA THR A 152 -1.69 -9.79 -14.69
C THR A 152 -2.92 -9.66 -15.60
N ALA A 153 -4.00 -9.09 -15.07
CA ALA A 153 -5.10 -8.70 -15.95
C ALA A 153 -4.70 -7.49 -16.81
N PHE A 154 -4.10 -6.45 -16.22
CA PHE A 154 -3.60 -5.29 -16.94
C PHE A 154 -2.08 -5.15 -16.76
N ALA A 155 -1.32 -5.17 -17.85
CA ALA A 155 0.12 -4.91 -17.88
C ALA A 155 0.39 -3.59 -18.63
N LEU A 156 0.67 -2.53 -17.87
CA LEU A 156 0.86 -1.18 -18.40
C LEU A 156 2.29 -0.70 -18.12
N HIS A 157 3.14 -0.75 -19.13
CA HIS A 157 4.57 -0.48 -19.01
C HIS A 157 5.03 0.61 -19.99
N GLY A 158 5.52 1.73 -19.47
CA GLY A 158 5.93 2.86 -20.30
C GLY A 158 4.74 3.61 -20.89
N VAL A 159 3.84 4.09 -20.04
CA VAL A 159 2.56 4.72 -20.44
C VAL A 159 2.43 6.14 -19.91
N GLU A 160 1.71 6.97 -20.67
CA GLU A 160 1.33 8.33 -20.24
C GLU A 160 -0.15 8.58 -20.49
N GLN A 161 -0.83 9.25 -19.55
CA GLN A 161 -2.26 9.59 -19.64
C GLN A 161 -3.14 8.33 -19.76
N VAL A 162 -3.25 7.60 -18.66
CA VAL A 162 -4.14 6.44 -18.55
C VAL A 162 -5.34 6.79 -17.69
N LEU A 163 -6.53 6.48 -18.17
CA LEU A 163 -7.77 6.53 -17.40
C LEU A 163 -8.39 5.13 -17.34
N MET A 164 -8.63 4.63 -16.13
CA MET A 164 -9.47 3.45 -15.90
C MET A 164 -10.60 3.86 -14.97
N ARG A 165 -11.85 3.69 -15.41
CA ARG A 165 -13.02 4.15 -14.64
C ARG A 165 -14.20 3.19 -14.74
N ASP A 166 -14.85 2.97 -13.59
CA ASP A 166 -16.04 2.10 -13.46
C ASP A 166 -15.78 0.64 -13.87
N VAL A 167 -14.54 0.17 -13.70
CA VAL A 167 -14.05 -1.13 -14.17
C VAL A 167 -14.11 -2.18 -13.06
N SER A 168 -14.57 -3.38 -13.39
CA SER A 168 -14.47 -4.58 -12.56
C SER A 168 -13.36 -5.48 -13.10
N ILE A 169 -12.38 -5.84 -12.24
CA ILE A 169 -11.30 -6.76 -12.61
C ILE A 169 -11.41 -7.99 -11.71
N THR A 170 -11.53 -9.17 -12.29
CA THR A 170 -11.77 -10.40 -11.54
C THR A 170 -10.75 -11.48 -11.88
N ASN A 171 -10.47 -12.33 -10.92
CA ASN A 171 -9.70 -13.55 -11.09
C ASN A 171 -8.38 -13.38 -11.86
N SER A 172 -7.58 -12.35 -11.49
CA SER A 172 -6.24 -12.23 -12.05
C SER A 172 -5.33 -13.34 -11.53
N ARG A 173 -4.41 -13.84 -12.38
CA ARG A 173 -3.48 -14.91 -12.02
C ARG A 173 -2.50 -14.47 -10.94
N THR A 174 -2.03 -13.22 -11.03
CA THR A 174 -1.24 -12.51 -10.04
C THR A 174 -1.80 -11.09 -9.90
N PHE A 175 -1.02 -10.02 -10.04
CA PHE A 175 -1.53 -8.65 -9.90
C PHE A 175 -2.73 -8.38 -10.81
N PHE A 176 -3.67 -7.58 -10.35
CA PHE A 176 -4.79 -7.15 -11.19
C PHE A 176 -4.36 -6.06 -12.16
N VAL A 177 -3.65 -5.06 -11.67
CA VAL A 177 -3.03 -4.01 -12.49
C VAL A 177 -1.54 -3.95 -12.15
N TYR A 178 -0.70 -4.08 -13.16
CA TYR A 178 0.74 -3.90 -13.05
C TYR A 178 1.16 -2.66 -13.84
N LEU A 179 1.57 -1.61 -13.12
CA LEU A 179 1.89 -0.30 -13.67
C LEU A 179 3.36 0.03 -13.43
N THR A 180 4.13 0.24 -14.51
CA THR A 180 5.55 0.62 -14.41
C THR A 180 5.91 1.71 -15.41
N ASN A 181 6.82 2.61 -15.06
CA ASN A 181 7.27 3.70 -15.93
C ASN A 181 6.09 4.49 -16.53
N TRP A 182 5.42 5.23 -15.68
CA TRP A 182 4.14 5.86 -16.00
C TRP A 182 4.12 7.36 -15.70
N ARG A 183 3.14 8.06 -16.28
CA ARG A 183 2.86 9.46 -15.99
C ARG A 183 1.39 9.78 -16.19
N ARG A 184 0.77 10.51 -15.24
CA ARG A 184 -0.65 10.92 -15.29
C ARG A 184 -1.60 9.75 -15.45
N VAL A 185 -1.74 8.97 -14.39
CA VAL A 185 -2.61 7.80 -14.34
C VAL A 185 -3.75 8.05 -13.36
N VAL A 186 -4.96 7.76 -13.78
CA VAL A 186 -6.18 7.87 -12.97
C VAL A 186 -6.91 6.54 -12.97
N PHE A 187 -7.13 5.99 -11.78
CA PHE A 187 -7.99 4.85 -11.50
C PHE A 187 -9.15 5.31 -10.63
N GLU A 188 -10.38 5.16 -11.11
CA GLU A 188 -11.57 5.67 -10.44
C GLU A 188 -12.69 4.62 -10.46
N ASN A 189 -13.31 4.36 -9.29
CA ASN A 189 -14.39 3.36 -9.15
C ASN A 189 -13.96 1.98 -9.64
N ILE A 190 -12.86 1.46 -9.11
CA ILE A 190 -12.34 0.15 -9.49
C ILE A 190 -12.83 -0.90 -8.48
N TYR A 191 -13.38 -1.98 -9.00
CA TYR A 191 -13.77 -3.14 -8.21
C TYR A 191 -12.85 -4.33 -8.53
N ILE A 192 -12.24 -4.89 -7.49
CA ILE A 192 -11.33 -6.03 -7.60
C ILE A 192 -11.94 -7.22 -6.86
N ASN A 193 -11.94 -8.39 -7.48
CA ASN A 193 -12.45 -9.60 -6.84
C ASN A 193 -11.70 -10.86 -7.25
N LEU A 194 -11.51 -11.74 -6.28
CA LEU A 194 -10.96 -13.08 -6.46
C LEU A 194 -11.97 -14.12 -5.97
N ASP A 195 -12.08 -15.20 -6.70
CA ASP A 195 -12.81 -16.38 -6.26
C ASP A 195 -12.08 -17.04 -5.08
N ASP A 196 -12.81 -17.34 -4.01
CA ASP A 196 -12.25 -17.93 -2.80
C ASP A 196 -11.68 -19.34 -2.99
N SER A 197 -12.08 -20.03 -4.07
CA SER A 197 -11.50 -21.33 -4.44
C SER A 197 -10.08 -21.24 -5.00
N LEU A 198 -9.62 -20.04 -5.41
CA LEU A 198 -8.29 -19.83 -5.94
C LEU A 198 -7.25 -19.89 -4.83
N LYS A 199 -6.12 -20.50 -5.13
CA LYS A 199 -4.96 -20.47 -4.22
C LYS A 199 -4.28 -19.12 -4.32
N PRO A 200 -3.91 -18.52 -3.17
CA PRO A 200 -3.14 -17.28 -3.15
C PRO A 200 -1.84 -17.39 -3.95
N SER A 201 -1.53 -16.37 -4.72
CA SER A 201 -0.40 -16.36 -5.63
C SER A 201 0.13 -14.96 -5.94
N ASN A 202 0.30 -14.13 -4.92
CA ASN A 202 0.75 -12.75 -5.10
C ASN A 202 -0.25 -11.92 -5.92
N GLN A 203 -1.53 -11.98 -5.56
CA GLN A 203 -2.59 -11.21 -6.22
C GLN A 203 -2.72 -9.85 -5.55
N ASP A 204 -1.87 -8.91 -6.00
CA ASP A 204 -2.02 -7.50 -5.61
C ASP A 204 -3.12 -6.84 -6.43
N GLY A 205 -3.85 -5.94 -5.83
CA GLY A 205 -4.85 -5.16 -6.55
C GLY A 205 -4.18 -4.23 -7.57
N ILE A 206 -3.60 -3.15 -7.11
CA ILE A 206 -2.84 -2.23 -7.98
C ILE A 206 -1.38 -2.25 -7.55
N HIS A 207 -0.53 -2.85 -8.38
CA HIS A 207 0.92 -2.92 -8.17
C HIS A 207 1.63 -1.87 -9.02
N VAL A 208 2.36 -0.97 -8.36
CA VAL A 208 3.01 0.19 -8.97
C VAL A 208 4.51 0.11 -8.76
N GLN A 209 5.26 0.19 -9.87
CA GLN A 209 6.72 0.41 -9.86
C GLN A 209 7.06 1.73 -10.54
N GLY A 210 8.23 2.28 -10.20
CA GLY A 210 8.72 3.50 -10.83
C GLY A 210 9.39 3.29 -12.20
N PRO A 211 9.87 4.37 -12.82
CA PRO A 211 9.61 5.74 -12.43
C PRO A 211 8.16 6.15 -12.68
N GLY A 212 7.63 7.07 -11.87
CA GLY A 212 6.24 7.50 -12.04
C GLY A 212 5.92 8.86 -11.42
N GLU A 213 4.93 9.54 -12.01
CA GLU A 213 4.50 10.86 -11.57
C GLU A 213 3.00 11.08 -11.83
N PHE A 214 2.28 11.62 -10.85
CA PHE A 214 0.85 11.91 -10.88
C PHE A 214 -0.04 10.67 -11.03
N LEU A 215 -0.15 9.88 -9.94
CA LEU A 215 -1.12 8.80 -9.79
C LEU A 215 -2.29 9.25 -8.92
N SER A 216 -3.50 9.04 -9.40
CA SER A 216 -4.71 9.18 -8.60
C SER A 216 -5.48 7.86 -8.58
N ILE A 217 -5.77 7.35 -7.39
CA ILE A 217 -6.63 6.18 -7.16
C ILE A 217 -7.81 6.64 -6.32
N ARG A 218 -9.05 6.49 -6.82
CA ARG A 218 -10.27 6.86 -6.12
C ARG A 218 -11.29 5.74 -6.11
N ASN A 219 -11.89 5.47 -4.95
CA ASN A 219 -12.91 4.45 -4.77
C ASN A 219 -12.47 3.06 -5.28
N LEU A 220 -11.37 2.55 -4.74
CA LEU A 220 -10.91 1.19 -4.96
C LEU A 220 -11.58 0.27 -3.95
N GLN A 221 -12.25 -0.80 -4.41
CA GLN A 221 -12.99 -1.70 -3.53
C GLN A 221 -12.70 -3.15 -3.87
N GLY A 222 -12.76 -4.01 -2.88
CA GLY A 222 -12.82 -5.45 -3.08
C GLY A 222 -11.73 -6.23 -2.37
N LYS A 223 -11.36 -7.37 -2.95
CA LYS A 223 -10.52 -8.40 -2.35
C LYS A 223 -9.27 -8.66 -3.18
N ALA A 224 -8.12 -8.56 -2.53
CA ALA A 224 -6.83 -9.01 -3.03
C ALA A 224 -6.25 -10.07 -2.06
N PHE A 225 -5.56 -11.10 -2.57
CA PHE A 225 -4.96 -12.09 -1.68
C PHE A 225 -3.60 -11.65 -1.13
N ASP A 226 -3.04 -10.58 -1.68
CA ASP A 226 -1.83 -9.94 -1.19
C ASP A 226 -2.12 -8.44 -0.94
N ASP A 227 -1.37 -7.51 -1.51
CA ASP A 227 -1.54 -6.08 -1.28
C ASP A 227 -2.77 -5.53 -2.02
N MET A 228 -3.63 -4.75 -1.37
CA MET A 228 -4.69 -4.05 -2.11
C MET A 228 -4.12 -2.93 -2.99
N VAL A 229 -3.15 -2.18 -2.47
CA VAL A 229 -2.31 -1.24 -3.23
C VAL A 229 -0.86 -1.43 -2.83
N ALA A 230 -0.01 -1.74 -3.80
CA ALA A 230 1.43 -1.86 -3.65
C ALA A 230 2.16 -0.70 -4.36
N LEU A 231 2.74 0.21 -3.59
CA LEU A 231 3.67 1.23 -4.08
C LEU A 231 5.11 0.69 -3.93
N ASN A 232 5.45 -0.33 -4.71
CA ASN A 232 6.71 -1.06 -4.64
C ASN A 232 7.69 -0.51 -5.69
N ILE A 233 8.12 0.74 -5.53
CA ILE A 233 8.69 1.58 -6.59
C ILE A 233 10.01 1.07 -7.20
N ASP A 234 10.75 0.27 -6.45
CA ASP A 234 12.00 -0.37 -6.90
C ASP A 234 12.13 -1.80 -6.38
N ASP A 235 10.98 -2.49 -6.23
CA ASP A 235 10.93 -3.90 -5.86
C ASP A 235 11.33 -4.78 -7.02
N LEU A 236 12.62 -4.99 -7.14
CA LEU A 236 13.17 -5.96 -8.06
C LEU A 236 13.82 -7.06 -7.27
N GLN A 237 13.35 -8.25 -7.50
CA GLN A 237 14.04 -9.41 -7.00
C GLN A 237 15.42 -9.49 -7.64
N GLY A 238 16.44 -9.63 -6.83
CA GLY A 238 17.81 -9.85 -7.22
C GLY A 238 18.46 -10.74 -6.19
N ASP A 239 19.60 -11.29 -6.54
CA ASP A 239 20.45 -12.05 -5.63
C ASP A 239 21.64 -11.21 -5.16
N TRP A 240 22.14 -11.53 -3.98
CA TRP A 240 23.43 -11.03 -3.52
C TRP A 240 24.53 -11.89 -4.15
N ASN A 241 25.52 -11.23 -4.76
CA ASN A 241 26.70 -11.92 -5.26
C ASN A 241 27.63 -12.36 -4.09
N SER A 242 28.67 -13.10 -4.42
CA SER A 242 29.68 -13.55 -3.46
C SER A 242 30.43 -12.40 -2.78
N GLU A 243 30.37 -11.18 -3.32
CA GLU A 243 31.02 -9.99 -2.77
C GLU A 243 30.07 -9.18 -1.85
N GLY A 244 28.84 -9.71 -1.60
CA GLY A 244 27.85 -9.02 -0.78
C GLY A 244 27.19 -7.82 -1.47
N GLN A 245 27.28 -7.71 -2.79
CA GLN A 245 26.60 -6.71 -3.58
C GLN A 245 25.28 -7.26 -4.11
N PHE A 246 24.23 -6.45 -4.05
CA PHE A 246 22.95 -6.80 -4.65
C PHE A 246 23.05 -6.72 -6.18
N VAL A 247 22.93 -7.85 -6.82
CA VAL A 247 22.90 -7.94 -8.29
C VAL A 247 21.45 -8.09 -8.73
N ARG A 248 20.95 -7.10 -9.46
CA ARG A 248 19.63 -7.15 -10.07
C ARG A 248 19.51 -8.39 -10.96
N ALA A 249 18.48 -9.18 -10.75
CA ALA A 249 18.13 -10.20 -11.71
C ALA A 249 17.67 -9.52 -13.01
N THR A 250 18.41 -9.72 -14.08
CA THR A 250 18.10 -9.17 -15.41
C THR A 250 16.80 -9.75 -15.99
N ARG A 251 16.25 -10.82 -15.40
CA ARG A 251 14.99 -11.49 -15.75
C ARG A 251 14.38 -12.08 -14.50
N GLY A 252 13.96 -11.23 -13.57
CA GLY A 252 13.20 -11.69 -12.41
C GLY A 252 11.71 -11.86 -12.73
N ASN A 253 10.94 -12.19 -11.73
CA ASN A 253 9.48 -12.38 -11.81
C ASN A 253 8.75 -11.12 -12.33
N PHE A 254 9.41 -9.97 -12.42
CA PHE A 254 8.85 -8.71 -12.89
C PHE A 254 8.96 -8.49 -14.41
N GLY A 255 9.69 -9.35 -15.12
CA GLY A 255 9.83 -9.27 -16.58
C GLY A 255 10.77 -8.17 -17.08
N LYS A 256 10.98 -8.12 -18.41
CA LYS A 256 11.93 -7.18 -19.03
C LYS A 256 11.43 -5.73 -19.09
N TYR A 257 10.12 -5.52 -18.98
CA TYR A 257 9.50 -4.19 -19.06
C TYR A 257 9.37 -3.50 -17.70
N ALA A 258 9.72 -4.18 -16.61
CA ALA A 258 9.67 -3.60 -15.28
C ALA A 258 10.59 -2.37 -15.17
N GLY A 259 10.05 -1.27 -14.72
CA GLY A 259 10.78 -0.03 -14.46
C GLY A 259 11.30 0.04 -13.03
N ILE A 260 12.33 0.85 -12.83
CA ILE A 260 12.83 1.27 -11.52
C ILE A 260 13.10 2.76 -11.56
N GLY A 261 12.66 3.47 -10.54
CA GLY A 261 12.98 4.89 -10.45
C GLY A 261 12.09 5.62 -9.46
N PRO A 262 12.27 6.94 -9.35
CA PRO A 262 11.51 7.73 -8.40
C PRO A 262 10.02 7.76 -8.75
N VAL A 263 9.20 7.85 -7.68
CA VAL A 263 7.75 8.04 -7.77
C VAL A 263 7.36 9.23 -6.93
N SER A 264 6.48 10.08 -7.48
CA SER A 264 5.96 11.23 -6.76
C SER A 264 4.52 11.57 -7.12
N ASP A 265 3.89 12.40 -6.28
CA ASP A 265 2.55 12.93 -6.49
C ASP A 265 1.51 11.82 -6.63
N VAL A 266 1.41 11.00 -5.58
CA VAL A 266 0.45 9.90 -5.47
C VAL A 266 -0.67 10.32 -4.53
N ASP A 267 -1.90 10.28 -5.02
CA ASP A 267 -3.13 10.57 -4.27
C ASP A 267 -4.06 9.35 -4.29
N ILE A 268 -4.27 8.73 -3.13
CA ILE A 268 -5.16 7.58 -2.95
C ILE A 268 -6.28 7.99 -2.01
N ASP A 269 -7.51 7.94 -2.49
CA ASP A 269 -8.69 8.38 -1.75
C ASP A 269 -9.83 7.38 -1.86
N GLY A 270 -10.19 6.78 -0.74
CA GLY A 270 -11.27 5.80 -0.71
C GLY A 270 -10.80 4.40 -1.12
N VAL A 271 -10.26 3.66 -0.15
CA VAL A 271 -9.98 2.22 -0.30
C VAL A 271 -10.88 1.44 0.65
N GLN A 272 -11.64 0.51 0.11
CA GLN A 272 -12.42 -0.43 0.89
C GLN A 272 -11.87 -1.84 0.66
N ALA A 273 -11.04 -2.30 1.59
CA ALA A 273 -10.40 -3.61 1.53
C ALA A 273 -11.28 -4.69 2.19
N ASP A 274 -11.41 -5.81 1.51
CA ASP A 274 -12.10 -6.98 2.04
C ASP A 274 -11.13 -8.15 2.13
N ASP A 275 -10.68 -8.44 3.36
CA ASP A 275 -9.87 -9.62 3.66
C ASP A 275 -8.53 -9.69 2.88
N CYS A 276 -7.84 -8.55 2.73
CA CYS A 276 -6.54 -8.50 2.09
C CYS A 276 -5.42 -8.96 3.05
N ALA A 277 -4.31 -9.48 2.54
CA ALA A 277 -3.14 -9.73 3.38
C ALA A 277 -2.57 -8.39 3.89
N GLN A 278 -2.27 -7.47 2.98
CA GLN A 278 -1.94 -6.09 3.29
C GLN A 278 -2.91 -5.15 2.56
N VAL A 279 -3.30 -4.03 3.21
CA VAL A 279 -4.12 -3.04 2.52
C VAL A 279 -3.24 -2.09 1.72
N ILE A 280 -2.23 -1.52 2.36
CA ILE A 280 -1.26 -0.63 1.71
C ILE A 280 0.15 -1.15 1.93
N ARG A 281 0.85 -1.42 0.85
CA ARG A 281 2.25 -1.79 0.83
C ARG A 281 3.08 -0.65 0.26
N ILE A 282 4.15 -0.27 0.94
CA ILE A 282 5.11 0.73 0.44
C ILE A 282 6.52 0.14 0.54
N LEU A 283 7.18 0.05 -0.61
CA LEU A 283 8.55 -0.40 -0.70
C LEU A 283 9.39 0.60 -1.50
N SER A 284 10.39 1.15 -0.85
CA SER A 284 11.46 1.92 -1.46
C SER A 284 12.79 1.42 -0.91
N ARG A 285 13.69 1.01 -1.77
CA ARG A 285 15.06 0.61 -1.40
C ARG A 285 16.02 1.78 -1.53
N ALA A 286 16.13 2.32 -2.72
CA ALA A 286 17.01 3.43 -3.06
C ALA A 286 16.28 4.55 -3.80
N SER A 287 15.29 4.20 -4.63
CA SER A 287 14.52 5.17 -5.40
C SER A 287 13.68 6.07 -4.50
N ARG A 288 13.60 7.34 -4.85
CA ARG A 288 12.81 8.34 -4.10
C ARG A 288 11.31 8.10 -4.26
N LEU A 289 10.60 7.97 -3.15
CA LEU A 289 9.14 8.07 -3.08
C LEU A 289 8.78 9.36 -2.33
N ASP A 290 8.02 10.25 -2.94
CA ASP A 290 7.70 11.54 -2.33
C ASP A 290 6.28 12.02 -2.62
N ARG A 291 5.73 12.86 -1.73
CA ARG A 291 4.42 13.47 -1.84
C ARG A 291 3.29 12.45 -2.08
N VAL A 292 3.17 11.52 -1.13
CA VAL A 292 2.13 10.50 -1.13
C VAL A 292 1.08 10.85 -0.08
N SER A 293 -0.18 10.91 -0.51
CA SER A 293 -1.35 11.08 0.35
C SER A 293 -2.27 9.88 0.19
N ILE A 294 -2.61 9.23 1.31
CA ILE A 294 -3.51 8.06 1.37
C ILE A 294 -4.57 8.35 2.41
N ARG A 295 -5.83 8.39 2.00
CA ARG A 295 -6.92 8.75 2.91
C ARG A 295 -8.19 7.96 2.67
N ASN A 296 -9.05 7.94 3.69
CA ASN A 296 -10.35 7.26 3.65
C ASN A 296 -10.21 5.76 3.36
N VAL A 297 -9.36 5.09 4.14
CA VAL A 297 -9.09 3.66 4.02
C VAL A 297 -9.85 2.91 5.10
N LYS A 298 -10.69 1.95 4.72
CA LYS A 298 -11.47 1.13 5.64
C LYS A 298 -11.51 -0.34 5.21
N GLY A 299 -11.86 -1.21 6.16
CA GLY A 299 -12.07 -2.62 5.87
C GLY A 299 -11.27 -3.56 6.74
N THR A 300 -10.82 -4.67 6.16
CA THR A 300 -10.19 -5.75 6.91
C THR A 300 -8.87 -6.19 6.29
N TYR A 301 -7.95 -6.60 7.17
CA TYR A 301 -6.63 -7.09 6.78
C TYR A 301 -6.19 -8.28 7.65
N ARG A 302 -5.20 -9.02 7.18
CA ARG A 302 -4.67 -10.20 7.85
C ARG A 302 -3.30 -10.00 8.47
N ASP A 303 -2.35 -9.47 7.71
CA ASP A 303 -0.97 -9.24 8.16
C ASP A 303 -0.72 -7.77 8.51
N PHE A 304 -0.99 -6.85 7.58
CA PHE A 304 -0.72 -5.44 7.77
C PHE A 304 -1.85 -4.55 7.23
N GLY A 305 -2.24 -3.55 8.00
CA GLY A 305 -3.00 -2.43 7.47
C GLY A 305 -2.13 -1.60 6.51
N VAL A 306 -0.98 -1.14 7.01
CA VAL A 306 0.03 -0.40 6.24
C VAL A 306 1.41 -0.98 6.54
N TRP A 307 2.09 -1.45 5.51
CA TRP A 307 3.43 -2.01 5.63
C TRP A 307 4.45 -1.21 4.83
N ILE A 308 5.37 -0.55 5.53
CA ILE A 308 6.47 0.22 4.92
C ILE A 308 7.79 -0.46 5.25
N THR A 309 8.49 -0.93 4.23
CA THR A 309 9.79 -1.57 4.42
C THR A 309 10.64 -1.54 3.14
N PRO A 310 11.95 -1.36 3.24
CA PRO A 310 12.87 -1.52 2.10
C PRO A 310 13.22 -2.98 1.79
N TYR A 311 12.75 -3.95 2.57
CA TYR A 311 13.20 -5.35 2.63
C TYR A 311 14.67 -5.55 3.04
N PHE A 312 15.51 -4.54 2.97
CA PHE A 312 16.94 -4.62 3.22
C PHE A 312 17.37 -3.61 4.26
N ARG A 313 18.49 -3.91 4.94
CA ARG A 313 19.13 -2.95 5.83
C ARG A 313 19.45 -1.66 5.07
N GLU A 314 19.38 -0.56 5.78
CA GLU A 314 19.78 0.77 5.33
C GLU A 314 19.05 1.30 4.09
N GLY A 315 18.03 0.58 3.60
CA GLY A 315 17.18 1.04 2.53
C GLY A 315 16.18 2.10 2.98
N GLY A 316 15.41 2.57 2.01
CA GLY A 316 14.39 3.58 2.18
C GLY A 316 14.87 4.96 1.74
N ASN A 317 14.10 5.56 0.86
CA ASN A 317 14.29 6.94 0.42
C ASN A 317 12.91 7.58 0.25
N ILE A 318 12.27 7.77 1.41
CA ILE A 318 10.88 8.21 1.46
C ILE A 318 10.84 9.65 1.96
N GLY A 319 10.22 10.54 1.20
CA GLY A 319 10.02 11.92 1.55
C GLY A 319 8.81 12.12 2.44
N ARG A 320 7.71 12.59 1.87
CA ARG A 320 6.48 12.87 2.60
C ARG A 320 5.43 11.80 2.37
N LEU A 321 4.96 11.19 3.47
CA LEU A 321 3.81 10.30 3.51
C LEU A 321 2.75 10.88 4.45
N GLU A 322 1.50 10.91 4.00
CA GLU A 322 0.35 11.25 4.82
C GLU A 322 -0.70 10.14 4.72
N PHE A 323 -1.15 9.66 5.89
CA PHE A 323 -2.26 8.74 6.04
C PHE A 323 -3.35 9.43 6.86
N ALA A 324 -4.58 9.46 6.35
CA ALA A 324 -5.68 10.14 7.03
C ALA A 324 -6.98 9.32 6.97
N ASN A 325 -7.74 9.31 8.07
CA ASN A 325 -9.01 8.59 8.16
C ASN A 325 -8.82 7.10 7.84
N ILE A 326 -7.99 6.42 8.64
CA ILE A 326 -7.72 4.99 8.51
C ILE A 326 -8.53 4.24 9.56
N ASP A 327 -9.43 3.39 9.10
CA ASP A 327 -10.30 2.54 9.91
C ASP A 327 -10.22 1.09 9.43
N LEU A 328 -9.19 0.39 9.89
CA LEU A 328 -8.89 -0.97 9.48
C LEU A 328 -8.94 -1.93 10.67
N ARG A 329 -9.55 -3.10 10.44
CA ARG A 329 -9.66 -4.15 11.43
C ARG A 329 -8.92 -5.41 10.98
N SER A 330 -8.10 -5.96 11.86
CA SER A 330 -7.53 -7.29 11.64
C SER A 330 -8.60 -8.38 11.77
N VAL A 331 -8.57 -9.36 10.86
CA VAL A 331 -9.41 -10.57 10.93
C VAL A 331 -8.60 -11.83 11.25
N GLY A 332 -7.33 -11.65 11.63
CA GLY A 332 -6.40 -12.72 11.95
C GLY A 332 -5.72 -13.32 10.73
N PRO A 333 -4.60 -14.02 10.94
CA PRO A 333 -3.80 -14.57 9.84
C PRO A 333 -4.55 -15.67 9.09
N ARG A 334 -4.24 -15.82 7.81
CA ARG A 334 -4.57 -17.04 7.04
C ARG A 334 -3.61 -18.16 7.42
N ALA A 335 -3.95 -19.39 7.05
CA ALA A 335 -3.12 -20.56 7.36
C ALA A 335 -1.66 -20.48 6.82
N TYR A 336 -1.40 -19.62 5.87
CA TYR A 336 -0.07 -19.37 5.28
C TYR A 336 0.51 -17.98 5.64
N ASP A 337 -0.21 -17.19 6.43
CA ASP A 337 0.25 -15.89 6.90
C ASP A 337 1.16 -16.10 8.11
N TYR A 338 2.33 -15.52 8.06
CA TYR A 338 3.41 -15.79 9.02
C TYR A 338 3.60 -14.65 10.01
N VAL A 339 2.85 -13.59 9.82
CA VAL A 339 3.04 -12.37 10.59
C VAL A 339 1.81 -12.13 11.44
N PRO A 340 2.01 -11.89 12.73
CA PRO A 340 0.93 -11.34 13.54
C PRO A 340 0.48 -9.99 12.98
N PRO A 341 -0.81 -9.68 12.99
CA PRO A 341 -1.34 -8.48 12.36
C PRO A 341 -0.86 -7.20 13.03
N PHE A 342 -0.38 -6.24 12.21
CA PHE A 342 -0.03 -4.88 12.62
C PHE A 342 -0.85 -3.88 11.81
N LEU A 343 -1.36 -2.83 12.46
CA LEU A 343 -2.02 -1.75 11.71
C LEU A 343 -0.99 -0.93 10.92
N PHE A 344 0.10 -0.51 11.57
CA PHE A 344 1.21 0.19 10.91
C PHE A 344 2.55 -0.45 11.27
N TRP A 345 3.36 -0.72 10.26
CA TRP A 345 4.72 -1.19 10.41
C TRP A 345 5.66 -0.30 9.60
N PHE A 346 6.65 0.31 10.28
CA PHE A 346 7.61 1.23 9.67
C PHE A 346 9.03 0.71 9.78
N ALA A 347 9.71 0.54 8.63
CA ALA A 347 11.13 0.23 8.54
C ALA A 347 11.81 1.09 7.46
N GLY A 348 13.12 1.30 7.57
CA GLY A 348 13.91 2.09 6.62
C GLY A 348 13.89 3.61 6.88
N LYS A 349 14.35 4.38 5.89
CA LYS A 349 14.52 5.84 6.01
C LYS A 349 13.32 6.61 5.48
N MET A 350 12.78 7.51 6.29
CA MET A 350 11.65 8.38 5.97
C MET A 350 11.89 9.79 6.52
N GLU A 351 11.58 10.82 5.75
CA GLU A 351 11.71 12.20 6.20
C GLU A 351 10.51 12.63 7.03
N GLN A 352 9.31 12.52 6.47
CA GLN A 352 8.09 12.95 7.15
C GLN A 352 6.96 11.96 6.97
N VAL A 353 6.44 11.46 8.08
CA VAL A 353 5.24 10.62 8.13
C VAL A 353 4.19 11.29 9.01
N THR A 354 2.96 11.36 8.50
CA THR A 354 1.83 11.89 9.24
C THR A 354 0.71 10.86 9.26
N LEU A 355 0.22 10.52 10.45
CA LEU A 355 -0.96 9.70 10.68
C LEU A 355 -2.03 10.60 11.28
N LYS A 356 -3.20 10.72 10.63
CA LYS A 356 -4.33 11.53 11.08
C LYS A 356 -5.59 10.71 11.19
N ASN A 357 -6.34 10.88 12.26
CA ASN A 357 -7.63 10.21 12.48
C ASN A 357 -7.54 8.70 12.25
N ILE A 358 -6.75 8.04 13.07
CA ILE A 358 -6.54 6.59 13.03
C ILE A 358 -7.49 5.94 14.03
N SER A 359 -8.37 5.06 13.57
CA SER A 359 -9.27 4.29 14.39
C SER A 359 -8.81 2.84 14.51
N SER A 360 -8.85 2.31 15.72
CA SER A 360 -8.58 0.89 15.99
C SER A 360 -9.69 0.31 16.86
N HIS A 361 -10.31 -0.74 16.36
CA HIS A 361 -11.37 -1.46 17.04
C HIS A 361 -10.87 -2.84 17.47
N ALA A 362 -10.76 -3.05 18.78
CA ALA A 362 -10.45 -4.33 19.40
C ALA A 362 -9.35 -5.12 18.66
N PRO A 363 -8.06 -4.83 18.89
CA PRO A 363 -6.98 -5.62 18.30
C PRO A 363 -7.18 -7.10 18.64
N ILE A 364 -7.03 -7.98 17.67
CA ILE A 364 -7.24 -9.42 17.87
C ILE A 364 -6.16 -10.00 18.77
N ASP A 365 -4.94 -9.46 18.64
CA ASP A 365 -3.76 -9.93 19.34
C ASP A 365 -3.16 -8.88 20.26
N ASP A 366 -2.30 -9.34 21.16
CA ASP A 366 -1.47 -8.50 22.01
C ASP A 366 -0.26 -7.93 21.21
N ARG A 367 -0.55 -7.00 20.28
CA ARG A 367 0.42 -6.40 19.37
C ARG A 367 0.34 -4.89 19.38
N PRO A 368 1.45 -4.18 19.11
CA PRO A 368 1.41 -2.75 18.86
C PRO A 368 0.53 -2.43 17.65
N LEU A 369 -0.23 -1.35 17.72
CA LEU A 369 -0.93 -0.80 16.55
C LEU A 369 0.07 -0.18 15.57
N VAL A 370 1.05 0.56 16.11
CA VAL A 370 2.12 1.18 15.33
C VAL A 370 3.46 0.63 15.82
N TRP A 371 4.21 0.00 14.93
CA TRP A 371 5.55 -0.47 15.25
C TRP A 371 6.60 0.19 14.35
N ILE A 372 7.49 0.96 15.00
CA ILE A 372 8.64 1.59 14.37
C ILE A 372 9.84 0.70 14.64
N GLN A 373 10.31 0.04 13.58
CA GLN A 373 11.36 -0.99 13.65
C GLN A 373 12.73 -0.41 14.07
N PRO A 374 13.62 -1.22 14.63
CA PRO A 374 14.95 -0.78 15.05
C PRO A 374 15.80 -0.13 13.95
N ASP A 375 15.64 -0.54 12.71
CA ASP A 375 16.34 0.03 11.53
C ASP A 375 15.63 1.26 10.96
N ALA A 376 14.43 1.57 11.41
CA ALA A 376 13.74 2.77 10.97
C ALA A 376 14.50 4.03 11.39
N LYS A 377 14.64 4.96 10.44
CA LYS A 377 15.20 6.30 10.64
C LYS A 377 14.17 7.30 10.14
N ILE A 378 13.51 8.00 11.06
CA ILE A 378 12.42 8.91 10.73
C ILE A 378 12.76 10.31 11.26
N ASP A 379 12.80 11.31 10.37
CA ASP A 379 13.07 12.67 10.82
C ASP A 379 11.86 13.25 11.58
N ARG A 380 10.65 13.06 11.04
CA ARG A 380 9.42 13.50 11.71
C ARG A 380 8.31 12.47 11.58
N LEU A 381 7.78 12.01 12.72
CA LEU A 381 6.53 11.24 12.79
C LEU A 381 5.52 12.02 13.62
N LEU A 382 4.41 12.37 12.99
CA LEU A 382 3.24 12.96 13.64
C LEU A 382 2.11 11.93 13.68
N ILE A 383 1.58 11.64 14.87
CA ILE A 383 0.34 10.88 15.10
C ILE A 383 -0.65 11.86 15.71
N ASP A 384 -1.72 12.18 14.99
CA ASP A 384 -2.69 13.23 15.27
C ASP A 384 -4.12 12.65 15.16
N GLY A 385 -4.75 12.40 16.27
CA GLY A 385 -6.04 11.70 16.30
C GLY A 385 -5.88 10.18 16.30
N LEU A 386 -5.51 9.57 17.41
CA LEU A 386 -5.51 8.12 17.59
C LEU A 386 -6.67 7.71 18.50
N ASN A 387 -7.67 7.04 17.91
CA ASN A 387 -8.86 6.58 18.62
C ASN A 387 -8.81 5.06 18.79
N VAL A 388 -8.69 4.59 20.01
CA VAL A 388 -8.65 3.17 20.37
C VAL A 388 -9.87 2.81 21.21
N HIS A 389 -10.69 1.92 20.68
CA HIS A 389 -11.81 1.34 21.43
C HIS A 389 -11.60 -0.16 21.58
N ASP A 390 -11.31 -0.61 22.81
CA ASP A 390 -11.08 -2.01 23.12
C ASP A 390 -12.04 -2.49 24.22
N PRO A 391 -13.15 -3.15 23.86
CA PRO A 391 -14.16 -3.61 24.80
C PRO A 391 -13.80 -4.93 25.51
N ARG A 392 -12.62 -5.50 25.29
CA ARG A 392 -12.21 -6.76 25.89
C ARG A 392 -12.00 -6.61 27.40
N LYS A 393 -12.29 -7.68 28.15
CA LYS A 393 -12.04 -7.74 29.58
C LYS A 393 -10.55 -7.96 29.91
N GLU A 394 -9.94 -8.85 29.15
CA GLU A 394 -8.50 -9.15 29.24
C GLU A 394 -7.79 -8.37 28.15
N ILE A 395 -6.99 -7.43 28.57
CA ILE A 395 -6.22 -6.57 27.67
C ILE A 395 -4.76 -7.05 27.71
N GLY A 396 -4.17 -7.20 26.52
CA GLY A 396 -2.78 -7.55 26.41
C GLY A 396 -1.82 -6.45 26.91
N ARG A 397 -0.56 -6.82 27.11
CA ARG A 397 0.49 -5.92 27.62
C ARG A 397 1.20 -5.13 26.54
N ALA A 398 0.87 -5.34 25.27
CA ALA A 398 1.51 -4.62 24.18
C ALA A 398 1.25 -3.11 24.26
N PRO A 399 2.24 -2.28 23.92
CA PRO A 399 2.03 -0.86 23.76
C PRO A 399 1.17 -0.57 22.54
N LEU A 400 0.48 0.56 22.52
CA LEU A 400 -0.19 1.02 21.29
C LEU A 400 0.82 1.45 20.22
N ILE A 401 1.87 2.16 20.65
CA ILE A 401 2.97 2.62 19.79
C ILE A 401 4.28 2.03 20.32
N ARG A 402 4.93 1.19 19.53
CA ARG A 402 6.27 0.69 19.84
C ARG A 402 7.29 1.43 18.99
N ALA A 403 8.18 2.18 19.65
CA ALA A 403 9.15 3.06 19.02
C ALA A 403 10.58 2.55 19.26
N ASP A 404 11.03 1.58 18.46
CA ASP A 404 12.34 0.95 18.62
C ASP A 404 13.42 1.55 17.68
N GLY A 405 13.04 2.44 16.77
CA GLY A 405 13.91 3.05 15.78
C GLY A 405 14.58 4.35 16.24
N ARG A 406 15.17 5.04 15.28
CA ARG A 406 15.77 6.38 15.46
C ARG A 406 14.80 7.43 14.91
N ILE A 407 14.32 8.32 15.77
CA ILE A 407 13.32 9.32 15.43
C ILE A 407 13.83 10.69 15.90
N ALA A 408 13.93 11.67 14.99
CA ALA A 408 14.31 13.00 15.41
C ALA A 408 13.16 13.71 16.14
N LEU A 409 11.95 13.66 15.59
CA LEU A 409 10.77 14.21 16.24
C LEU A 409 9.60 13.23 16.18
N LEU A 410 9.16 12.71 17.33
CA LEU A 410 7.92 11.97 17.50
C LEU A 410 6.90 12.86 18.23
N GLN A 411 5.82 13.19 17.56
CA GLN A 411 4.70 13.92 18.12
C GLN A 411 3.47 13.02 18.15
N VAL A 412 2.87 12.85 19.32
CA VAL A 412 1.64 12.09 19.54
C VAL A 412 0.65 13.02 20.22
N ARG A 413 -0.46 13.29 19.56
CA ARG A 413 -1.47 14.21 20.07
C ARG A 413 -2.88 13.79 19.69
N ASP A 414 -3.86 14.33 20.42
CA ASP A 414 -5.27 14.02 20.24
C ASP A 414 -5.52 12.51 20.30
N VAL A 415 -5.19 11.92 21.47
CA VAL A 415 -5.30 10.47 21.67
C VAL A 415 -6.45 10.18 22.63
N VAL A 416 -7.34 9.30 22.18
CA VAL A 416 -8.44 8.77 23.00
C VAL A 416 -8.31 7.26 23.09
N VAL A 417 -8.14 6.74 24.31
CA VAL A 417 -8.13 5.30 24.58
C VAL A 417 -9.29 4.97 25.50
N GLN A 418 -10.15 4.06 25.05
CA GLN A 418 -11.32 3.60 25.81
C GLN A 418 -11.27 2.08 25.97
N ARG A 419 -11.17 1.63 27.21
CA ARG A 419 -11.15 0.21 27.61
C ARG A 419 -12.17 -0.05 28.71
N PRO A 420 -13.47 0.11 28.41
CA PRO A 420 -14.53 0.19 29.43
C PRO A 420 -14.74 -1.10 30.22
N GLN A 421 -14.27 -2.24 29.73
CA GLN A 421 -14.44 -3.54 30.40
C GLN A 421 -13.12 -4.11 30.93
N ALA A 422 -12.02 -3.37 30.86
CA ALA A 422 -10.72 -3.82 31.33
C ALA A 422 -10.73 -4.19 32.80
N GLN A 423 -10.33 -5.41 33.16
CA GLN A 423 -10.25 -5.86 34.56
C GLN A 423 -9.08 -5.21 35.31
N ALA A 424 -8.00 -4.87 34.57
CA ALA A 424 -6.86 -4.16 35.10
C ALA A 424 -6.19 -3.30 34.03
N PRO A 425 -5.56 -2.18 34.39
CA PRO A 425 -4.76 -1.40 33.47
C PRO A 425 -3.60 -2.22 32.90
N ALA A 426 -3.42 -2.21 31.58
CA ALA A 426 -2.36 -2.97 30.92
C ALA A 426 -1.79 -2.25 29.68
N GLY A 427 -0.54 -2.61 29.33
CA GLY A 427 0.17 -2.00 28.21
C GLY A 427 0.52 -0.53 28.43
N SER A 428 0.93 0.14 27.37
CA SER A 428 1.30 1.57 27.41
C SER A 428 0.84 2.28 26.14
N LEU A 429 0.75 3.61 26.20
CA LEU A 429 0.55 4.40 24.99
C LEU A 429 1.78 4.29 24.09
N ILE A 430 2.96 4.56 24.64
CA ILE A 430 4.23 4.45 23.93
C ILE A 430 5.19 3.56 24.71
N ALA A 431 5.87 2.66 24.02
CA ALA A 431 7.01 1.95 24.60
C ALA A 431 8.23 1.98 23.69
N THR A 432 9.40 1.91 24.34
CA THR A 432 10.67 1.54 23.73
C THR A 432 11.18 0.29 24.44
N SER A 433 11.65 -0.70 23.72
CA SER A 433 12.01 -1.97 24.36
C SER A 433 13.25 -2.60 23.72
N PRO A 434 14.15 -3.19 24.52
CA PRO A 434 15.22 -4.03 23.99
C PRO A 434 14.72 -5.43 23.55
N ASP A 435 13.51 -5.82 23.93
CA ASP A 435 12.95 -7.12 23.57
C ASP A 435 12.74 -7.22 22.06
N ARG A 436 13.45 -8.12 21.42
CA ARG A 436 13.41 -8.42 20.00
C ARG A 436 12.76 -9.77 19.70
N SER A 437 12.17 -10.42 20.70
CA SER A 437 11.60 -11.76 20.57
C SER A 437 10.54 -11.85 19.47
N ALA A 438 9.62 -10.86 19.43
CA ALA A 438 8.59 -10.80 18.40
C ALA A 438 9.17 -10.56 16.99
N LEU A 439 10.21 -9.72 16.89
CA LEU A 439 10.91 -9.50 15.63
C LEU A 439 11.67 -10.75 15.21
N LYS A 440 12.34 -11.42 16.14
CA LYS A 440 13.03 -12.68 15.86
C LYS A 440 12.05 -13.76 15.40
N ALA A 441 10.92 -13.91 16.09
CA ALA A 441 9.87 -14.85 15.70
C ALA A 441 9.34 -14.57 14.28
N PHE A 442 9.14 -13.30 13.93
CA PHE A 442 8.78 -12.89 12.57
C PHE A 442 9.86 -13.27 11.56
N MET A 443 11.12 -13.01 11.84
CA MET A 443 12.23 -13.35 10.95
C MET A 443 12.38 -14.85 10.79
N ASP A 444 12.28 -15.61 11.90
CA ASP A 444 12.38 -17.06 11.88
C ASP A 444 11.21 -17.69 11.08
N SER A 445 10.01 -17.13 11.19
CA SER A 445 8.84 -17.58 10.41
C SER A 445 9.01 -17.37 8.91
N ARG A 446 9.72 -16.33 8.50
CA ARG A 446 10.01 -16.03 7.09
C ARG A 446 11.20 -16.81 6.53
N ALA A 447 12.13 -17.24 7.39
CA ALA A 447 13.33 -17.96 6.96
C ALA A 447 13.04 -19.29 6.24
N GLY A 448 11.89 -19.93 6.53
CA GLY A 448 11.46 -21.17 5.88
C GLY A 448 10.74 -21.00 4.54
N ILE A 449 10.34 -19.78 4.18
CA ILE A 449 9.42 -19.51 3.07
C ILE A 449 10.07 -18.73 1.96
N VAL A 450 10.86 -17.75 2.32
CA VAL A 450 11.72 -17.09 1.36
C VAL A 450 12.94 -17.98 1.19
N SER A 451 13.14 -18.48 -0.02
CA SER A 451 14.35 -19.20 -0.38
C SER A 451 15.55 -18.64 0.39
N PRO A 452 16.45 -19.48 0.91
CA PRO A 452 17.68 -19.01 1.56
C PRO A 452 18.45 -17.95 0.75
N ARG A 453 18.15 -17.83 -0.53
CA ARG A 453 18.71 -16.84 -1.46
C ARG A 453 18.02 -15.46 -1.41
N GLY A 454 16.74 -15.36 -1.05
CA GLY A 454 15.97 -14.11 -1.12
C GLY A 454 15.99 -13.26 0.14
N MET A 455 16.41 -13.82 1.28
CA MET A 455 16.45 -13.11 2.58
C MET A 455 17.87 -12.88 3.12
N ARG A 456 18.92 -13.15 2.35
CA ARG A 456 20.31 -12.94 2.78
C ARG A 456 20.67 -11.48 3.13
N GLY A 457 19.78 -10.53 2.89
CA GLY A 457 19.94 -9.15 3.30
C GLY A 457 19.17 -8.74 4.57
N TRP A 458 18.36 -9.61 5.14
CA TRP A 458 17.81 -9.36 6.47
C TRP A 458 18.93 -9.47 7.49
N PRO A 459 18.86 -8.70 8.57
CA PRO A 459 19.99 -8.51 9.45
C PRO A 459 20.41 -9.83 10.14
N GLU A 460 21.11 -10.66 9.42
CA GLU A 460 21.90 -11.72 10.00
C GLU A 460 23.09 -11.11 10.72
N GLY A 461 22.85 -10.51 11.84
CA GLY A 461 23.97 -10.06 12.61
C GLY A 461 23.58 -9.54 13.98
N PRO A 462 24.44 -9.71 14.96
CA PRO A 462 24.23 -9.19 16.31
C PRO A 462 23.83 -7.72 16.32
N SER A 463 24.28 -6.95 15.31
CA SER A 463 24.08 -5.49 15.25
C SER A 463 22.61 -5.04 15.13
N TYR A 464 21.73 -5.80 14.48
CA TYR A 464 20.31 -5.40 14.37
C TYR A 464 19.59 -5.54 15.72
N PHE A 465 19.85 -6.62 16.41
CA PHE A 465 19.25 -6.89 17.72
C PHE A 465 19.86 -6.03 18.83
N THR A 466 21.00 -5.40 18.56
CA THR A 466 21.69 -4.48 19.50
C THR A 466 21.41 -3.00 19.24
N LEU A 467 20.65 -2.66 18.17
CA LEU A 467 20.24 -1.28 17.94
C LEU A 467 19.35 -0.79 19.08
N GLN A 468 19.77 0.31 19.70
CA GLN A 468 19.02 0.92 20.78
C GLN A 468 18.07 1.99 20.22
N PRO A 469 16.85 2.11 20.76
CA PRO A 469 15.93 3.19 20.43
C PRO A 469 16.57 4.56 20.69
N ARG A 470 16.35 5.51 19.81
CA ARG A 470 16.78 6.90 20.03
C ARG A 470 15.73 7.86 19.52
N ILE A 471 15.17 8.65 20.42
CA ILE A 471 14.21 9.70 20.09
C ILE A 471 14.83 11.04 20.55
N GLN A 472 15.09 11.95 19.61
CA GLN A 472 15.66 13.25 19.98
C GLN A 472 14.63 14.12 20.70
N ARG A 473 13.38 14.14 20.18
CA ARG A 473 12.28 14.83 20.85
C ARG A 473 11.01 14.00 20.80
N LEU A 474 10.45 13.69 21.96
CA LEU A 474 9.13 13.09 22.13
C LEU A 474 8.18 14.13 22.71
N GLN A 475 7.06 14.36 22.03
CA GLN A 475 5.99 15.24 22.49
C GLN A 475 4.69 14.45 22.57
N ILE A 476 4.05 14.47 23.73
CA ILE A 476 2.77 13.81 23.99
C ILE A 476 1.82 14.88 24.51
N THR A 477 0.76 15.16 23.76
CA THR A 477 -0.19 16.23 24.10
C THR A 477 -1.62 15.78 23.85
N ASP A 478 -2.57 16.36 24.59
CA ASP A 478 -4.01 16.12 24.42
C ASP A 478 -4.36 14.63 24.46
N VAL A 479 -4.03 13.97 25.57
CA VAL A 479 -4.26 12.54 25.77
C VAL A 479 -5.34 12.31 26.82
N VAL A 480 -6.36 11.55 26.45
CA VAL A 480 -7.39 11.01 27.35
C VAL A 480 -7.36 9.49 27.25
N ALA A 481 -6.89 8.81 28.27
CA ALA A 481 -6.71 7.37 28.18
C ALA A 481 -7.19 6.65 29.43
N ASP A 482 -7.99 5.60 29.23
CA ASP A 482 -8.47 4.71 30.29
C ASP A 482 -7.92 3.29 30.06
N GLY A 483 -7.59 2.59 31.15
CA GLY A 483 -7.13 1.20 31.11
C GLY A 483 -5.70 0.98 30.62
N LEU A 484 -4.87 2.01 30.53
CA LEU A 484 -3.43 1.90 30.30
C LEU A 484 -2.67 1.68 31.60
N GLY A 485 -1.69 0.77 31.57
CA GLY A 485 -0.74 0.59 32.68
C GLY A 485 0.27 1.74 32.74
N HIS A 486 0.73 2.22 31.59
CA HIS A 486 1.70 3.32 31.49
C HIS A 486 1.33 4.28 30.33
N LEU A 487 1.63 5.56 30.50
CA LEU A 487 1.64 6.51 29.38
C LEU A 487 2.92 6.29 28.54
N LEU A 488 4.08 6.28 29.18
CA LEU A 488 5.37 5.98 28.56
C LEU A 488 6.08 4.86 29.33
N ASP A 489 6.36 3.76 28.63
CA ASP A 489 7.16 2.62 29.12
C ASP A 489 8.51 2.62 28.41
N HIS A 490 9.48 3.33 28.97
CA HIS A 490 10.82 3.51 28.40
C HIS A 490 11.79 2.49 28.98
N GLN A 491 11.92 1.33 28.33
CA GLN A 491 12.72 0.20 28.79
C GLN A 491 14.19 0.26 28.34
N ALA A 492 14.47 0.90 27.19
CA ALA A 492 15.81 0.98 26.66
C ALA A 492 16.02 2.20 25.75
N GLY A 493 17.29 2.58 25.58
CA GLY A 493 17.73 3.63 24.67
C GLY A 493 17.65 5.04 25.25
N THR A 494 17.54 6.04 24.40
CA THR A 494 17.62 7.45 24.82
C THR A 494 16.48 8.27 24.26
N ILE A 495 15.80 9.01 25.14
CA ILE A 495 14.94 10.14 24.79
C ILE A 495 15.66 11.40 25.23
N GLU A 496 16.11 12.24 24.26
CA GLU A 496 16.89 13.44 24.57
C GLU A 496 16.04 14.55 25.17
N ALA A 497 14.79 14.72 24.69
CA ALA A 497 13.83 15.66 25.25
C ALA A 497 12.43 15.04 25.25
N LEU A 498 11.77 15.04 26.39
CA LEU A 498 10.38 14.62 26.59
C LEU A 498 9.54 15.82 27.00
N ASP A 499 8.42 16.05 26.30
CA ASP A 499 7.44 17.11 26.59
C ASP A 499 6.05 16.49 26.75
N LEU A 500 5.44 16.66 27.91
CA LEU A 500 4.11 16.17 28.22
C LEU A 500 3.18 17.36 28.53
N ARG A 501 2.02 17.42 27.84
CA ARG A 501 1.01 18.48 28.07
C ARG A 501 -0.39 17.91 27.93
N ASP A 502 -1.31 18.45 28.71
CA ASP A 502 -2.74 18.16 28.63
C ASP A 502 -3.05 16.65 28.59
N VAL A 503 -2.44 15.92 29.54
CA VAL A 503 -2.61 14.49 29.71
C VAL A 503 -3.58 14.22 30.84
N SER A 504 -4.59 13.39 30.58
CA SER A 504 -5.63 12.95 31.53
C SER A 504 -5.71 11.43 31.57
N VAL A 505 -5.33 10.82 32.68
CA VAL A 505 -5.29 9.36 32.87
C VAL A 505 -5.80 9.01 34.27
N PRO A 506 -6.28 7.78 34.52
CA PRO A 506 -6.61 7.32 35.89
C PRO A 506 -5.39 7.30 36.81
N GLU A 507 -5.58 7.44 38.12
CA GLU A 507 -4.49 7.35 39.10
C GLU A 507 -3.72 6.03 39.06
N THR A 508 -4.33 4.97 38.56
CA THR A 508 -3.71 3.66 38.37
C THR A 508 -2.73 3.62 37.22
N THR A 509 -2.72 4.63 36.32
CA THR A 509 -1.80 4.72 35.19
C THR A 509 -0.49 5.38 35.61
N LYS A 510 0.63 4.69 35.46
CA LYS A 510 1.95 5.29 35.65
C LYS A 510 2.30 6.20 34.46
N VAL A 511 2.62 7.46 34.75
CA VAL A 511 2.94 8.43 33.68
C VAL A 511 4.23 8.04 32.95
N ILE A 512 5.30 7.73 33.68
CA ILE A 512 6.57 7.29 33.10
C ILE A 512 7.08 6.09 33.90
N HIS A 513 7.36 5.02 33.20
CA HIS A 513 8.18 3.91 33.70
C HIS A 513 9.49 3.91 32.93
N GLN A 514 10.61 3.97 33.63
CA GLN A 514 11.94 3.98 33.05
C GLN A 514 12.73 2.77 33.54
N GLY A 515 13.17 1.93 32.59
CA GLY A 515 14.03 0.78 32.88
C GLY A 515 15.49 1.17 33.07
N ASP A 516 16.29 0.22 33.50
CA ASP A 516 17.71 0.43 33.83
C ASP A 516 18.57 0.81 32.60
N GLU A 517 18.21 0.35 31.42
CA GLU A 517 18.91 0.65 30.15
C GLU A 517 18.37 1.89 29.43
N ALA A 518 17.47 2.63 30.06
CA ALA A 518 16.77 3.76 29.49
C ALA A 518 17.23 5.09 30.05
N LYS A 519 17.31 6.13 29.22
CA LYS A 519 17.71 7.47 29.61
C LYS A 519 16.81 8.54 29.03
N ILE A 520 16.26 9.40 29.89
CA ILE A 520 15.62 10.67 29.53
C ILE A 520 16.53 11.81 29.94
N THR A 521 17.00 12.62 28.97
CA THR A 521 18.00 13.66 29.25
C THR A 521 17.38 14.96 29.71
N LYS A 522 16.26 15.37 29.10
CA LYS A 522 15.50 16.57 29.47
C LYS A 522 14.04 16.24 29.56
N PHE A 523 13.40 16.69 30.61
CA PHE A 523 11.97 16.54 30.80
C PHE A 523 11.32 17.91 31.01
N GLN A 524 10.25 18.17 30.25
CA GLN A 524 9.35 19.29 30.42
C GLN A 524 7.94 18.74 30.49
N GLY A 525 7.21 19.02 31.53
CA GLY A 525 5.84 18.55 31.68
C GLY A 525 4.98 19.52 32.46
N ALA A 526 3.75 19.73 32.02
CA ALA A 526 2.69 20.25 32.85
C ALA A 526 2.19 19.15 33.80
N PRO A 527 1.54 19.47 34.92
CA PRO A 527 0.95 18.48 35.79
C PRO A 527 0.00 17.59 34.99
N VAL A 528 0.17 16.28 35.11
CA VAL A 528 -0.79 15.29 34.58
C VAL A 528 -2.06 15.37 35.39
N LYS A 529 -3.21 15.47 34.76
CA LYS A 529 -4.51 15.42 35.44
C LYS A 529 -4.88 13.95 35.68
N PHE A 530 -5.10 13.61 36.91
CA PHE A 530 -5.64 12.30 37.24
C PHE A 530 -7.17 12.39 37.30
N LYS A 531 -7.82 11.40 36.69
CA LYS A 531 -9.27 11.22 36.76
C LYS A 531 -9.59 10.34 37.96
N ASP A 532 -10.59 10.72 38.69
CA ASP A 532 -11.17 9.92 39.78
C ASP A 532 -11.80 8.62 39.27
#